data_73fc7d8e0b22b37871cc7b4e69ec9b70
#
_entry.id   73fc7d8e0b22b37871cc7b4e69ec9b70
#
_cell.length_a   1.000
_cell.length_b   1.000
_cell.length_c   1.000
_cell.angle_alpha   90.00
_cell.angle_beta   90.00
_cell.angle_gamma   90.00
#
_symmetry.space_group_name_H-M   'P 1'
#
loop_
_entity.id
_entity.type
_entity.pdbx_description
1 polymer ?
#
loop_
_entity_poly.entity_id
_entity_poly.type
_entity_poly.pdbx_seq_one_letter_code
_entity_poly.pdbx_strand_id
1 'polypeptide(L)' 'MSYISNCNRSIKTIINEKMQCLDDFGICSYNDTEMRDRLKKAIANYPDKTPQEAIDYYCRPLIYNKVWSF' A
#
# COMPACT_ATOMS: atom_id res chain seq x y z
N MET A 1 -20.23 -5.82 -14.17
CA MET A 1 -19.56 -4.55 -14.42
C MET A 1 -18.51 -4.24 -13.39
N SER A 2 -18.85 -4.38 -12.14
CA SER A 2 -17.91 -4.02 -11.09
C SER A 2 -16.61 -4.82 -11.15
N TYR A 3 -16.70 -6.05 -11.59
CA TYR A 3 -15.49 -6.88 -11.68
C TYR A 3 -14.50 -6.31 -12.69
N ILE A 4 -14.99 -5.66 -13.71
CA ILE A 4 -14.12 -5.01 -14.69
C ILE A 4 -13.39 -3.85 -14.04
N SER A 5 -14.11 -3.10 -13.22
CA SER A 5 -13.51 -1.98 -12.50
C SER A 5 -12.40 -2.46 -11.57
N ASN A 6 -12.59 -3.62 -10.96
CA ASN A 6 -11.58 -4.16 -10.06
C ASN A 6 -10.26 -4.43 -10.75
N CYS A 7 -10.32 -4.86 -12.02
CA CYS A 7 -9.10 -5.13 -12.77
C CYS A 7 -8.37 -3.84 -13.15
N ASN A 8 -9.10 -2.74 -13.19
CA ASN A 8 -8.55 -1.47 -13.65
C ASN A 8 -8.58 -0.39 -12.58
N ARG A 9 -8.40 -0.79 -11.33
CA ARG A 9 -8.39 0.17 -10.25
C ARG A 9 -7.24 1.13 -10.42
N SER A 10 -7.49 2.40 -10.20
CA SER A 10 -6.46 3.41 -10.33
C SER A 10 -5.43 3.25 -9.21
N ILE A 11 -4.22 3.70 -9.49
CA ILE A 11 -3.15 3.68 -8.49
C ILE A 11 -3.56 4.48 -7.26
N LYS A 12 -4.24 5.61 -7.47
CA LYS A 12 -4.70 6.43 -6.36
C LYS A 12 -5.63 5.64 -5.43
N THR A 13 -6.56 4.89 -6.00
CA THR A 13 -7.49 4.07 -5.21
C THR A 13 -6.74 3.01 -4.42
N ILE A 14 -5.80 2.34 -5.06
CA ILE A 14 -5.01 1.30 -4.41
C ILE A 14 -4.22 1.87 -3.25
N ILE A 15 -3.60 3.03 -3.45
CA ILE A 15 -2.83 3.70 -2.40
C ILE A 15 -3.74 4.11 -1.24
N ASN A 16 -4.90 4.68 -1.54
CA ASN A 16 -5.83 5.12 -0.50
C ASN A 16 -6.30 3.94 0.35
N GLU A 17 -6.60 2.82 -0.28
CA GLU A 17 -7.04 1.64 0.45
C GLU A 17 -5.93 1.07 1.32
N LYS A 18 -4.71 1.07 0.80
CA LYS A 18 -3.59 0.58 1.60
C LYS A 18 -3.32 1.50 2.78
N MET A 19 -3.42 2.80 2.59
CA MET A 19 -3.23 3.74 3.68
C MET A 19 -4.27 3.52 4.78
N GLN A 20 -5.51 3.25 4.40
CA GLN A 20 -6.55 2.94 5.38
C GLN A 20 -6.23 1.65 6.12
N CYS A 21 -5.74 0.65 5.41
CA CYS A 21 -5.35 -0.62 6.00
C CYS A 21 -4.23 -0.43 7.03
N LEU A 22 -3.22 0.36 6.68
CA LEU A 22 -2.12 0.63 7.60
C LEU A 22 -2.60 1.38 8.84
N ASP A 23 -3.53 2.30 8.65
CA ASP A 23 -4.11 3.04 9.76
C ASP A 23 -4.87 2.10 10.69
N ASP A 24 -5.60 1.15 10.14
CA ASP A 24 -6.33 0.16 10.91
C ASP A 24 -5.38 -0.70 11.75
N PHE A 25 -4.18 -0.94 11.26
CA PHE A 25 -3.16 -1.67 12.02
C PHE A 25 -2.42 -0.78 13.02
N GLY A 26 -2.72 0.52 13.02
CA GLY A 26 -2.05 1.44 13.92
C GLY A 26 -0.64 1.80 13.49
N ILE A 27 -0.34 1.69 12.21
CA ILE A 27 0.98 2.03 11.68
C ILE A 27 0.99 3.51 11.32
N CYS A 28 1.65 4.32 12.14
CA CYS A 28 1.67 5.77 12.00
C CYS A 28 3.09 6.32 11.89
N SER A 29 3.98 5.56 11.26
CA SER A 29 5.38 5.97 11.16
C SER A 29 5.58 7.21 10.31
N TYR A 30 4.69 7.46 9.37
CA TYR A 30 4.79 8.58 8.45
C TYR A 30 3.46 9.32 8.37
N ASN A 31 3.52 10.61 8.04
CA ASN A 31 2.29 11.35 7.80
C ASN A 31 1.69 10.90 6.45
N ASP A 32 0.46 11.34 6.17
CA ASP A 32 -0.26 10.89 4.97
C ASP A 32 0.49 11.21 3.69
N THR A 33 1.06 12.40 3.58
CA THR A 33 1.77 12.81 2.37
C THR A 33 3.00 11.94 2.15
N GLU A 34 3.76 11.71 3.20
CA GLU A 34 4.97 10.92 3.12
C GLU A 34 4.67 9.46 2.81
N MET A 35 3.68 8.91 3.48
CA MET A 35 3.30 7.52 3.24
C MET A 35 2.82 7.33 1.80
N ARG A 36 2.01 8.26 1.31
CA ARG A 36 1.52 8.21 -0.06
C ARG A 36 2.68 8.23 -1.07
N ASP A 37 3.67 9.08 -0.81
CA ASP A 37 4.84 9.18 -1.66
C ASP A 37 5.64 7.87 -1.66
N ARG A 38 5.80 7.28 -0.49
CA ARG A 38 6.53 6.01 -0.36
C ARG A 38 5.83 4.88 -1.11
N LEU A 39 4.50 4.85 -1.06
CA LEU A 39 3.75 3.83 -1.78
C LEU A 39 3.88 4.02 -3.29
N LYS A 40 3.88 5.26 -3.77
CA LYS A 40 4.11 5.54 -5.18
C LYS A 40 5.49 5.07 -5.61
N LYS A 41 6.49 5.31 -4.79
CA LYS A 41 7.86 4.88 -5.09
C LYS A 41 7.97 3.37 -5.11
N ALA A 42 7.24 2.69 -4.25
CA ALA A 42 7.23 1.23 -4.25
C ALA A 42 6.72 0.69 -5.58
N ILE A 43 5.66 1.28 -6.09
CA ILE A 43 5.12 0.87 -7.39
C ILE A 43 6.17 1.08 -8.48
N ALA A 44 6.87 2.20 -8.45
CA ALA A 44 7.90 2.50 -9.44
C ALA A 44 9.11 1.57 -9.32
N ASN A 45 9.42 1.13 -8.11
CA ASN A 45 10.56 0.25 -7.88
C ASN A 45 10.33 -1.19 -8.30
N TYR A 46 9.09 -1.59 -8.44
CA TYR A 46 8.73 -2.96 -8.81
C TYR A 46 7.88 -2.97 -10.08
N PRO A 47 8.48 -2.59 -11.22
CA PRO A 47 7.71 -2.49 -12.47
C PRO A 47 7.22 -3.83 -12.99
N ASP A 48 7.80 -4.93 -12.53
CA ASP A 48 7.39 -6.28 -12.92
C ASP A 48 6.19 -6.79 -12.11
N LYS A 49 5.78 -6.04 -11.09
CA LYS A 49 4.64 -6.39 -10.25
C LYS A 49 3.48 -5.47 -10.56
N THR A 50 2.26 -5.95 -10.30
CA THR A 50 1.11 -5.06 -10.38
C THR A 50 1.21 -4.02 -9.27
N PRO A 51 0.55 -2.87 -9.42
CA PRO A 51 0.60 -1.86 -8.35
C PRO A 51 0.19 -2.39 -6.99
N GLN A 52 -0.86 -3.23 -6.96
CA GLN A 52 -1.31 -3.81 -5.70
C GLN A 52 -0.24 -4.70 -5.08
N GLU A 53 0.39 -5.53 -5.90
CA GLU A 53 1.44 -6.42 -5.42
C GLU A 53 2.66 -5.66 -4.93
N ALA A 54 3.03 -4.61 -5.66
CA ALA A 54 4.19 -3.79 -5.27
C ALA A 54 3.98 -3.16 -3.91
N ILE A 55 2.79 -2.60 -3.70
CA ILE A 55 2.44 -1.98 -2.43
C ILE A 55 2.38 -3.01 -1.31
N ASP A 56 1.77 -4.15 -1.57
CA ASP A 56 1.69 -5.21 -0.57
C ASP A 56 3.07 -5.69 -0.16
N TYR A 57 3.94 -5.86 -1.13
CA TYR A 57 5.31 -6.30 -0.87
C TYR A 57 6.06 -5.27 -0.02
N TYR A 58 5.91 -4.00 -0.36
CA TYR A 58 6.56 -2.93 0.40
C TYR A 58 6.04 -2.83 1.83
N CYS A 59 4.73 -3.00 2.01
CA CYS A 59 4.12 -2.83 3.32
C CYS A 59 4.24 -4.07 4.21
N ARG A 60 4.57 -5.22 3.62
CA ARG A 60 4.66 -6.45 4.39
C ARG A 60 5.56 -6.34 5.62
N PRO A 61 6.80 -5.84 5.51
CA PRO A 61 7.64 -5.72 6.71
C PRO A 61 7.09 -4.71 7.72
N LEU A 62 6.39 -3.68 7.27
CA LEU A 62 5.81 -2.71 8.19
C LEU A 62 4.73 -3.37 9.06
N ILE A 63 3.85 -4.13 8.42
CA ILE A 63 2.79 -4.82 9.14
C ILE A 63 3.36 -5.94 10.00
N TYR A 64 4.30 -6.69 9.45
CA TYR A 64 4.92 -7.80 10.15
C TYR A 64 5.62 -7.32 11.42
N ASN A 65 6.40 -6.25 11.31
CA ASN A 65 7.10 -5.71 12.46
C ASN A 65 6.14 -5.18 13.52
N LYS A 66 5.03 -4.59 13.10
CA LYS A 66 4.03 -4.09 14.04
C LYS A 66 3.40 -5.23 14.83
N VAL A 67 3.08 -6.33 14.14
CA VAL A 67 2.45 -7.48 14.77
C VAL A 67 3.39 -8.20 15.72
N TRP A 68 4.67 -8.27 15.38
CA TRP A 68 5.64 -9.05 16.14
C TRP A 68 6.52 -8.24 17.08
N SER A 69 6.30 -6.93 17.15
CA SER A 69 7.15 -6.08 17.96
C SER A 69 6.55 -5.85 19.34
N PHE A 70 6.48 -6.86 20.11
CA PHE A 70 6.11 -6.66 21.52
C PHE A 70 6.99 -7.34 22.48
#